data_b68f21278ce77ac3fba27a6c21871ba8
#
_entry.id   b68f21278ce77ac3fba27a6c21871ba8
#
_cell.length_a   1.000
_cell.length_b   1.000
_cell.length_c   1.000
_cell.angle_alpha   90.00
_cell.angle_beta   90.00
_cell.angle_gamma   90.00
#
_symmetry.space_group_name_H-M   'P 1'
#
loop_
_entity.id
_entity.type
_entity.pdbx_description
1 polymer ?
#
loop_
_entity_poly.entity_id
_entity_poly.type
_entity_poly.pdbx_seq_one_letter_code
_entity_poly.pdbx_strand_id
1 'polypeptide(L)'
;MAREGEDKNPEMRSSACQFYIVWGKVLNDAQLSKIQERLDSATQGRVKLTPEMIEVYKTVGGTPHLDGQYTVFGEIVEGMDIIERIQQVECDKNDRPLKDIRILKATVTKDLPQAPKPKTPAKKTVKRKPAKRR
;
A
#
# COMPACT_ATOMS: atom_id res chain seq x y z
N MET A 1 10.23 4.99 -2.10
CA MET A 1 11.43 5.11 -2.99
C MET A 1 12.10 3.76 -3.12
N ALA A 2 12.62 3.38 -4.28
CA ALA A 2 13.46 2.18 -4.44
C ALA A 2 14.84 2.40 -3.78
N ARG A 3 15.57 1.33 -3.51
CA ARG A 3 16.96 1.36 -3.04
C ARG A 3 17.70 0.08 -3.47
N GLU A 4 19.01 0.16 -3.55
CA GLU A 4 19.89 -0.99 -3.70
C GLU A 4 19.86 -1.88 -2.45
N GLY A 5 20.25 -3.15 -2.61
CA GLY A 5 20.42 -4.08 -1.50
C GLY A 5 21.52 -3.64 -0.53
N GLU A 6 21.47 -4.16 0.69
CA GLU A 6 22.38 -3.74 1.78
C GLU A 6 23.84 -4.05 1.51
N ASP A 7 24.13 -5.06 0.69
CA ASP A 7 25.46 -5.39 0.21
C ASP A 7 26.13 -4.26 -0.59
N LYS A 8 25.31 -3.50 -1.34
CA LYS A 8 25.77 -2.36 -2.16
C LYS A 8 25.45 -1.01 -1.52
N ASN A 9 24.51 -0.97 -0.60
CA ASN A 9 24.00 0.24 0.01
C ASN A 9 23.75 0.05 1.52
N PRO A 10 24.81 -0.11 2.32
CA PRO A 10 24.70 -0.38 3.75
C PRO A 10 24.02 0.76 4.53
N GLU A 11 24.03 1.97 3.99
CA GLU A 11 23.35 3.13 4.59
C GLU A 11 21.86 3.20 4.25
N MET A 12 21.32 2.23 3.48
CA MET A 12 19.93 2.15 3.05
C MET A 12 19.41 3.43 2.35
N ARG A 13 20.28 4.14 1.64
CA ARG A 13 19.92 5.37 0.94
C ARG A 13 18.90 5.10 -0.16
N SER A 14 17.89 5.94 -0.26
CA SER A 14 16.91 5.87 -1.35
C SER A 14 17.53 6.26 -2.68
N SER A 15 17.06 5.61 -3.76
CA SER A 15 17.45 5.98 -5.13
C SER A 15 16.97 7.40 -5.46
N ALA A 16 17.81 8.16 -6.17
CA ALA A 16 17.43 9.49 -6.67
C ALA A 16 16.53 9.46 -7.91
N CYS A 17 16.43 8.31 -8.61
CA CYS A 17 15.78 8.22 -9.91
C CYS A 17 14.77 7.06 -10.04
N GLN A 18 14.60 6.26 -8.99
CA GLN A 18 13.71 5.09 -9.03
C GLN A 18 12.73 5.10 -7.85
N PHE A 19 11.47 4.87 -8.18
CA PHE A 19 10.41 4.64 -7.19
C PHE A 19 9.49 3.53 -7.68
N TYR A 20 8.69 3.00 -6.79
CA TYR A 20 7.62 2.08 -7.12
C TYR A 20 6.32 2.49 -6.44
N ILE A 21 5.22 2.09 -7.03
CA ILE A 21 3.89 2.26 -6.49
C ILE A 21 3.50 0.95 -5.82
N VAL A 22 3.09 1.02 -4.56
CA VAL A 22 2.66 -0.17 -3.82
C VAL A 22 1.29 -0.62 -4.34
N TRP A 23 1.24 -1.86 -4.83
CA TRP A 23 0.02 -2.59 -5.13
C TRP A 23 0.03 -3.86 -4.29
N GLY A 24 -0.55 -3.81 -3.09
CA GLY A 24 -0.46 -4.89 -2.10
C GLY A 24 -1.68 -5.81 -2.13
N LYS A 25 -1.50 -6.98 -1.51
CA LYS A 25 -2.57 -7.95 -1.29
C LYS A 25 -3.20 -7.73 0.08
N VAL A 26 -4.48 -8.09 0.20
CA VAL A 26 -5.11 -8.30 1.50
C VAL A 26 -4.50 -9.53 2.15
N LEU A 27 -4.14 -9.42 3.42
CA LEU A 27 -3.40 -10.43 4.16
C LEU A 27 -4.24 -11.00 5.30
N ASN A 28 -4.02 -12.27 5.64
CA ASN A 28 -4.62 -12.90 6.82
C ASN A 28 -3.66 -12.90 8.03
N ASP A 29 -4.18 -13.26 9.20
CA ASP A 29 -3.43 -13.24 10.45
C ASP A 29 -2.16 -14.12 10.40
N ALA A 30 -2.24 -15.31 9.79
CA ALA A 30 -1.09 -16.21 9.66
C ALA A 30 0.02 -15.62 8.76
N GLN A 31 -0.36 -14.90 7.71
CA GLN A 31 0.59 -14.21 6.84
C GLN A 31 1.23 -13.02 7.55
N LEU A 32 0.45 -12.24 8.29
CA LEU A 32 0.93 -11.10 9.07
C LEU A 32 1.90 -11.54 10.18
N SER A 33 1.64 -12.65 10.87
CA SER A 33 2.57 -13.21 11.86
C SER A 33 3.92 -13.56 11.23
N LYS A 34 3.94 -14.24 10.09
CA LYS A 34 5.17 -14.57 9.37
C LYS A 34 5.93 -13.32 8.88
N ILE A 35 5.18 -12.28 8.49
CA ILE A 35 5.78 -11.02 8.07
C ILE A 35 6.37 -10.30 9.28
N GLN A 36 5.71 -10.33 10.44
CA GLN A 36 6.26 -9.75 11.66
C GLN A 36 7.59 -10.43 12.06
N GLU A 37 7.69 -11.75 11.96
CA GLU A 37 8.94 -12.47 12.20
C GLU A 37 10.07 -12.00 11.26
N ARG A 38 9.76 -11.80 9.99
CA ARG A 38 10.71 -11.26 9.00
C ARG A 38 11.12 -9.82 9.30
N LEU A 39 10.16 -8.97 9.68
CA LEU A 39 10.41 -7.59 10.09
C LEU A 39 11.31 -7.55 11.33
N ASP A 40 11.05 -8.40 12.31
CA ASP A 40 11.85 -8.49 13.53
C ASP A 40 13.31 -8.86 13.20
N SER A 41 13.50 -9.80 12.29
CA SER A 41 14.82 -10.16 11.82
C SER A 41 15.52 -9.03 11.05
N ALA A 42 14.80 -8.42 10.07
CA ALA A 42 15.37 -7.39 9.20
C ALA A 42 15.61 -6.05 9.91
N THR A 43 14.82 -5.72 10.92
CA THR A 43 14.86 -4.43 11.62
C THR A 43 15.38 -4.54 13.06
N GLN A 44 15.84 -5.74 13.46
CA GLN A 44 16.25 -6.02 14.85
C GLN A 44 15.15 -5.69 15.87
N GLY A 45 13.89 -6.01 15.51
CA GLY A 45 12.71 -5.78 16.32
C GLY A 45 12.27 -4.33 16.46
N ARG A 46 12.87 -3.39 15.72
CA ARG A 46 12.52 -1.96 15.78
C ARG A 46 11.15 -1.65 15.20
N VAL A 47 10.67 -2.45 14.25
CA VAL A 47 9.37 -2.25 13.59
C VAL A 47 8.39 -3.30 14.05
N LYS A 48 7.27 -2.87 14.61
CA LYS A 48 6.17 -3.72 15.03
C LYS A 48 4.89 -3.29 14.34
N LEU A 49 4.13 -4.26 13.82
CA LEU A 49 2.81 -4.00 13.26
C LEU A 49 1.86 -3.67 14.41
N THR A 50 1.31 -2.45 14.39
CA THR A 50 0.28 -2.05 15.35
C THR A 50 -1.07 -2.68 15.01
N PRO A 51 -2.02 -2.77 15.96
CA PRO A 51 -3.37 -3.25 15.67
C PRO A 51 -4.05 -2.52 14.51
N GLU A 52 -3.86 -1.20 14.41
CA GLU A 52 -4.39 -0.37 13.33
C GLU A 52 -3.77 -0.74 11.98
N MET A 53 -2.45 -0.96 11.92
CA MET A 53 -1.77 -1.42 10.70
C MET A 53 -2.26 -2.80 10.28
N ILE A 54 -2.41 -3.71 11.22
CA ILE A 54 -2.93 -5.06 10.98
C ILE A 54 -4.33 -4.99 10.35
N GLU A 55 -5.22 -4.16 10.88
CA GLU A 55 -6.57 -3.97 10.34
C GLU A 55 -6.53 -3.43 8.90
N VAL A 56 -5.67 -2.45 8.61
CA VAL A 56 -5.48 -1.92 7.25
C VAL A 56 -4.98 -3.02 6.31
N TYR A 57 -3.98 -3.80 6.70
CA TYR A 57 -3.47 -4.89 5.86
C TYR A 57 -4.48 -6.04 5.64
N LYS A 58 -5.42 -6.22 6.55
CA LYS A 58 -6.52 -7.20 6.43
C LYS A 58 -7.70 -6.70 5.59
N THR A 59 -7.87 -5.41 5.43
CA THR A 59 -9.03 -4.80 4.75
C THR A 59 -8.68 -4.14 3.43
N VAL A 60 -7.62 -3.36 3.40
CA VAL A 60 -7.14 -2.63 2.21
C VAL A 60 -6.02 -3.40 1.51
N GLY A 61 -5.17 -4.05 2.28
CA GLY A 61 -3.97 -4.71 1.81
C GLY A 61 -2.72 -3.85 1.88
N GLY A 62 -1.63 -4.37 1.36
CA GLY A 62 -0.35 -3.65 1.36
C GLY A 62 0.86 -4.56 1.27
N THR A 63 2.02 -4.01 1.60
CA THR A 63 3.32 -4.69 1.55
C THR A 63 4.08 -4.51 2.87
N PRO A 64 3.56 -5.05 3.99
CA PRO A 64 4.11 -4.78 5.33
C PRO A 64 5.57 -5.21 5.50
N HIS A 65 6.07 -6.12 4.68
CA HIS A 65 7.48 -6.53 4.70
C HIS A 65 8.47 -5.42 4.30
N LEU A 66 7.98 -4.30 3.79
CA LEU A 66 8.78 -3.12 3.44
C LEU A 66 8.78 -2.05 4.54
N ASP A 67 7.93 -2.21 5.56
CA ASP A 67 7.76 -1.22 6.61
C ASP A 67 9.07 -0.98 7.37
N GLY A 68 9.36 0.28 7.62
CA GLY A 68 10.57 0.71 8.31
C GLY A 68 11.87 0.55 7.53
N GLN A 69 11.82 0.01 6.30
CA GLN A 69 13.01 -0.21 5.47
C GLN A 69 13.07 0.68 4.23
N TYR A 70 11.94 1.28 3.85
CA TYR A 70 11.82 2.10 2.65
C TYR A 70 11.17 3.44 2.95
N THR A 71 11.57 4.48 2.23
CA THR A 71 10.99 5.81 2.37
C THR A 71 9.68 5.90 1.59
N VAL A 72 8.59 6.17 2.30
CA VAL A 72 7.32 6.59 1.72
C VAL A 72 7.39 8.11 1.48
N PHE A 73 7.07 8.57 0.26
CA PHE A 73 7.17 9.98 -0.10
C PHE A 73 5.87 10.54 -0.69
N GLY A 74 4.86 9.71 -0.88
CA GLY A 74 3.57 10.14 -1.41
C GLY A 74 2.56 9.01 -1.45
N GLU A 75 1.33 9.37 -1.77
CA GLU A 75 0.21 8.44 -1.98
C GLU A 75 -0.52 8.77 -3.28
N ILE A 76 -1.23 7.80 -3.83
CA ILE A 76 -2.06 8.01 -5.01
C ILE A 76 -3.43 8.51 -4.55
N VAL A 77 -3.81 9.70 -4.98
CA VAL A 77 -5.11 10.31 -4.67
C VAL A 77 -6.18 9.99 -5.71
N GLU A 78 -5.78 9.74 -6.97
CA GLU A 78 -6.66 9.39 -8.08
C GLU A 78 -5.96 8.44 -9.05
N GLY A 79 -6.71 7.65 -9.82
CA GLY A 79 -6.18 6.79 -10.88
C GLY A 79 -5.72 5.41 -10.43
N MET A 80 -6.20 4.87 -9.30
CA MET A 80 -5.88 3.51 -8.86
C MET A 80 -6.29 2.44 -9.88
N ASP A 81 -7.37 2.67 -10.65
CA ASP A 81 -7.79 1.82 -11.75
C ASP A 81 -6.76 1.74 -12.88
N ILE A 82 -5.99 2.80 -13.09
CA ILE A 82 -4.87 2.82 -14.06
C ILE A 82 -3.74 1.94 -13.54
N ILE A 83 -3.42 2.03 -12.25
CA ILE A 83 -2.40 1.19 -11.62
C ILE A 83 -2.78 -0.29 -11.70
N GLU A 84 -4.05 -0.62 -11.45
CA GLU A 84 -4.56 -1.98 -11.60
C GLU A 84 -4.37 -2.51 -13.02
N ARG A 85 -4.68 -1.72 -14.05
CA ARG A 85 -4.46 -2.10 -15.46
C ARG A 85 -2.99 -2.27 -15.78
N ILE A 86 -2.10 -1.44 -15.23
CA ILE A 86 -0.65 -1.58 -15.39
C ILE A 86 -0.17 -2.87 -14.73
N GLN A 87 -0.68 -3.22 -13.55
CA GLN A 87 -0.32 -4.45 -12.84
C GLN A 87 -0.72 -5.73 -13.60
N GLN A 88 -1.73 -5.66 -14.48
CA GLN A 88 -2.29 -6.80 -15.21
C GLN A 88 -1.69 -6.99 -16.62
N VAL A 89 -0.72 -6.17 -17.04
CA VAL A 89 -0.12 -6.33 -18.36
C VAL A 89 0.73 -7.59 -18.46
N GLU A 90 0.83 -8.14 -19.67
CA GLU A 90 1.70 -9.27 -19.94
C GLU A 90 3.17 -8.88 -19.76
N CYS A 91 3.91 -9.70 -19.02
CA CYS A 91 5.31 -9.50 -18.71
C CYS A 91 6.17 -10.67 -19.18
N ASP A 92 7.45 -10.43 -19.32
CA ASP A 92 8.46 -11.47 -19.53
C ASP A 92 8.81 -12.19 -18.19
N LYS A 93 9.75 -13.14 -18.28
CA LYS A 93 10.24 -13.91 -17.11
C LYS A 93 10.93 -13.07 -16.01
N ASN A 94 11.21 -11.81 -16.27
CA ASN A 94 11.82 -10.87 -15.34
C ASN A 94 10.81 -9.80 -14.87
N ASP A 95 9.50 -10.06 -15.00
CA ASP A 95 8.42 -9.13 -14.68
C ASP A 95 8.45 -7.82 -15.48
N ARG A 96 9.14 -7.78 -16.62
CA ARG A 96 9.17 -6.63 -17.51
C ARG A 96 8.00 -6.70 -18.49
N PRO A 97 7.18 -5.65 -18.62
CA PRO A 97 6.10 -5.59 -19.59
C PRO A 97 6.59 -5.84 -21.01
N LEU A 98 5.90 -6.73 -21.76
CA LEU A 98 6.22 -7.03 -23.16
C LEU A 98 6.05 -5.81 -24.07
N LYS A 99 5.16 -4.90 -23.71
CA LYS A 99 4.97 -3.60 -24.34
C LYS A 99 5.36 -2.51 -23.35
N ASP A 100 6.25 -1.62 -23.76
CA ASP A 100 6.70 -0.52 -22.90
C ASP A 100 5.53 0.32 -22.36
N ILE A 101 5.51 0.55 -21.06
CA ILE A 101 4.65 1.51 -20.42
C ILE A 101 5.47 2.75 -20.15
N ARG A 102 5.03 3.91 -20.67
CA ARG A 102 5.82 5.13 -20.62
C ARG A 102 5.06 6.25 -19.95
N ILE A 103 5.75 6.99 -19.07
CA ILE A 103 5.27 8.27 -18.55
C ILE A 103 5.56 9.32 -19.63
N LEU A 104 4.52 9.81 -20.30
CA LEU A 104 4.66 10.80 -21.37
C LEU A 104 4.86 12.21 -20.83
N LYS A 105 4.28 12.50 -19.67
CA LYS A 105 4.34 13.81 -19.04
C LYS A 105 4.19 13.69 -17.54
N ALA A 106 5.01 14.41 -16.79
CA ALA A 106 4.84 14.63 -15.36
C ALA A 106 4.79 16.15 -15.11
N THR A 107 3.86 16.60 -14.28
CA THR A 107 3.70 18.02 -13.94
C THR A 107 3.59 18.15 -12.43
N VAL A 108 4.39 19.02 -11.84
CA VAL A 108 4.26 19.38 -10.43
C VAL A 108 3.26 20.52 -10.33
N THR A 109 2.22 20.34 -9.53
CA THR A 109 1.20 21.36 -9.26
C THR A 109 1.22 21.77 -7.79
N LYS A 110 0.84 23.00 -7.49
CA LYS A 110 0.70 23.49 -6.11
C LYS A 110 -0.65 23.08 -5.50
N ASP A 111 -1.65 22.85 -6.35
CA ASP A 111 -3.00 22.48 -5.94
C ASP A 111 -3.14 20.97 -6.07
N LEU A 112 -3.13 20.28 -4.95
CA LEU A 112 -3.47 18.86 -4.94
C LEU A 112 -4.97 18.70 -5.17
N PRO A 113 -5.41 17.77 -6.04
CA PRO A 113 -6.79 17.34 -6.05
C PRO A 113 -7.16 16.92 -4.62
N GLN A 114 -8.22 17.48 -4.05
CA GLN A 114 -8.67 17.02 -2.75
C GLN A 114 -9.08 15.55 -2.86
N ALA A 115 -8.45 14.69 -2.10
CA ALA A 115 -8.86 13.29 -2.02
C ALA A 115 -10.37 13.22 -1.77
N PRO A 116 -11.13 12.37 -2.47
CA PRO A 116 -12.55 12.22 -2.24
C PRO A 116 -12.75 11.88 -0.77
N LYS A 117 -13.49 12.73 -0.04
CA LYS A 117 -13.79 12.50 1.37
C LYS A 117 -14.36 11.08 1.53
N PRO A 118 -13.87 10.26 2.45
CA PRO A 118 -14.39 8.92 2.65
C PRO A 118 -15.90 9.02 2.85
N LYS A 119 -16.68 8.32 2.02
CA LYS A 119 -18.12 8.26 2.16
C LYS A 119 -18.42 7.61 3.50
N THR A 120 -18.77 8.39 4.49
CA THR A 120 -19.23 7.91 5.82
C THR A 120 -20.36 6.91 5.55
N PRO A 121 -20.27 5.65 6.00
CA PRO A 121 -21.35 4.71 5.80
C PRO A 121 -22.61 5.27 6.44
N ALA A 122 -23.67 5.42 5.64
CA ALA A 122 -24.95 5.92 6.11
C ALA A 122 -25.42 5.06 7.28
N LYS A 123 -25.60 5.66 8.47
CA LYS A 123 -26.18 5.00 9.64
C LYS A 123 -27.52 4.43 9.24
N LYS A 124 -27.64 3.12 9.09
CA LYS A 124 -28.92 2.45 8.96
C LYS A 124 -29.73 2.70 10.23
N THR A 125 -30.65 3.63 10.17
CA THR A 125 -31.64 3.86 11.23
C THR A 125 -32.52 2.61 11.32
N VAL A 126 -32.26 1.78 12.32
CA VAL A 126 -33.14 0.65 12.63
C VAL A 126 -34.41 1.24 13.25
N LYS A 127 -35.49 1.30 12.46
CA LYS A 127 -36.83 1.66 12.98
C LYS A 127 -37.27 0.55 13.95
N ARG A 128 -37.23 0.81 15.24
CA ARG A 128 -37.82 -0.06 16.28
C ARG A 128 -39.33 -0.04 16.09
N LYS A 129 -39.93 -1.21 15.82
CA LYS A 129 -41.39 -1.39 15.85
C LYS A 129 -41.88 -1.19 17.30
N PRO A 130 -43.00 -0.47 17.52
CA PRO A 130 -43.56 -0.33 18.86
C PRO A 130 -44.08 -1.69 19.35
N ALA A 131 -43.76 -2.02 20.61
CA ALA A 131 -44.26 -3.22 21.28
C ALA A 131 -45.78 -3.11 21.47
N LYS A 132 -46.55 -4.13 21.01
CA LYS A 132 -47.97 -4.26 21.35
C LYS A 132 -48.09 -4.58 22.85
N ARG A 133 -48.68 -3.64 23.62
CA ARG A 133 -49.15 -3.95 24.95
C ARG A 133 -50.40 -4.86 24.86
N ARG A 134 -50.36 -5.98 25.59
CA ARG A 134 -51.55 -6.74 25.98
C ARG A 134 -51.98 -6.24 27.37
#